data_6024ad9d6fb9ca0c6ded0498a071efbb
#
_entry.id   6024ad9d6fb9ca0c6ded0498a071efbb
#
_cell.length_a   1.000
_cell.length_b   1.000
_cell.length_c   1.000
_cell.angle_alpha   90.00
_cell.angle_beta   90.00
_cell.angle_gamma   90.00
#
_symmetry.space_group_name_H-M   'P 1'
#
loop_
_entity.id
_entity.type
_entity.pdbx_description
1 polymer ?
#
loop_
_entity_poly.entity_id
_entity_poly.type
_entity_poly.pdbx_seq_one_letter_code
_entity_poly.pdbx_strand_id
1 'polypeptide(L)'
;MRMEINNNGATTFDDAFSRLAEGLQTHQSIKVGSFWEFLRDIWSLSYDNPEYFKAWHVGVVAEDIEGCLEDGLNYCAILPRFHFKSTILGHAFSVWRLLKAPRDCSVLYLSYSDLMARYHIAEINKTVQRNPILTQWMVSRSPKADYSFRYHINKQPMEISHGGLFSFKRGMHVNGALIADDVLRDPENPLNLSQLTKVEDHFLTETMFIPLKGIPVIVLGTPMLPGDLLTVLQKDERFKTRVLPALDPVPGRRVLMPELYSEEWLLQQQRARPKAFASEFLLQPYFSTEAYFNEEDIRGCEDPNLVNHPVNKAYSPLEDGDLFAGFDVGKKRHPSHLVIFRKIGDRIEQIHQSWLDGWSYSDQIEYLNDVVDKFHIMRGYIDNTRGELEDRGLNNVWDAMHFTTKSKNTMAQVFESYVHSGRLKLLADERQRGQILCVSNDLKAPDTPMGHGDSFFSIAMALYAAYESSLNSFQNLGNVVDWMNDISPTTPSGIEPKVALTPDNKLEYTEGQEALKHGSGLAPVNPIMEPQKPNPICEEPLCAPSFWVTERKLCLFCGHRG
;
A
#
# COMPACT_ATOMS: atom_id res chain seq x y z
N MET A 1 -62.66 -2.35 -26.39
CA MET A 1 -63.45 -2.00 -25.19
C MET A 1 -63.28 -0.52 -24.97
N ARG A 2 -64.25 0.28 -25.47
CA ARG A 2 -64.24 1.76 -25.31
C ARG A 2 -64.70 2.07 -23.90
N MET A 3 -63.87 2.67 -23.08
CA MET A 3 -64.31 3.36 -21.86
C MET A 3 -64.41 4.85 -22.20
N GLU A 4 -65.63 5.34 -22.31
CA GLU A 4 -65.91 6.76 -22.22
C GLU A 4 -65.83 7.17 -20.75
N ILE A 5 -64.90 8.07 -20.42
CA ILE A 5 -64.80 8.64 -19.09
C ILE A 5 -64.99 10.16 -19.23
N ASN A 6 -65.91 10.59 -18.41
CA ASN A 6 -66.54 11.90 -18.30
C ASN A 6 -65.59 13.10 -18.16
N ASN A 7 -66.06 14.23 -18.62
CA ASN A 7 -65.54 15.59 -18.52
C ASN A 7 -65.24 16.08 -17.11
N ASN A 8 -64.08 15.73 -16.55
CA ASN A 8 -63.46 16.47 -15.46
C ASN A 8 -61.96 16.20 -15.43
N GLY A 9 -61.21 16.77 -16.35
CA GLY A 9 -59.76 17.00 -16.17
C GLY A 9 -58.86 15.77 -16.10
N ALA A 10 -59.37 14.59 -16.40
CA ALA A 10 -58.58 13.35 -16.45
C ALA A 10 -58.02 13.15 -17.87
N THR A 11 -56.73 13.16 -18.04
CA THR A 11 -56.01 12.76 -19.26
C THR A 11 -56.51 11.38 -19.66
N THR A 12 -57.01 11.25 -20.89
CA THR A 12 -57.43 9.97 -21.48
C THR A 12 -56.21 9.06 -21.60
N PHE A 13 -56.44 7.73 -21.62
CA PHE A 13 -55.37 6.73 -21.80
C PHE A 13 -54.60 6.99 -23.12
N ASP A 14 -55.29 7.49 -24.14
CA ASP A 14 -54.72 7.91 -25.41
C ASP A 14 -53.82 9.17 -25.27
N ASP A 15 -54.17 10.14 -24.40
CA ASP A 15 -53.33 11.30 -24.10
C ASP A 15 -52.09 10.89 -23.32
N ALA A 16 -52.23 10.00 -22.36
CA ALA A 16 -51.11 9.42 -21.63
C ALA A 16 -50.19 8.58 -22.52
N PHE A 17 -50.80 7.81 -23.43
CA PHE A 17 -50.03 7.02 -24.41
C PHE A 17 -49.41 7.89 -25.50
N SER A 18 -50.10 8.97 -25.95
CA SER A 18 -49.56 9.95 -26.89
C SER A 18 -48.40 10.72 -26.23
N ARG A 19 -48.51 11.16 -24.99
CA ARG A 19 -47.41 11.78 -24.25
C ARG A 19 -46.24 10.81 -24.01
N LEU A 20 -46.54 9.53 -23.74
CA LEU A 20 -45.52 8.50 -23.66
C LEU A 20 -44.86 8.25 -25.03
N ALA A 21 -45.65 8.23 -26.11
CA ALA A 21 -45.17 8.09 -27.47
C ALA A 21 -44.43 9.33 -27.97
N GLU A 22 -44.87 10.54 -27.61
CA GLU A 22 -44.13 11.79 -27.84
C GLU A 22 -42.86 11.85 -27.03
N GLY A 23 -42.88 11.42 -25.77
CA GLY A 23 -41.68 11.26 -24.93
C GLY A 23 -40.69 10.22 -25.47
N LEU A 24 -41.23 9.16 -26.14
CA LEU A 24 -40.42 8.14 -26.83
C LEU A 24 -39.94 8.59 -28.23
N GLN A 25 -40.62 9.53 -28.87
CA GLN A 25 -40.20 10.12 -30.16
C GLN A 25 -39.24 11.29 -30.05
N THR A 26 -39.17 11.94 -28.90
CA THR A 26 -38.20 13.01 -28.63
C THR A 26 -36.89 12.50 -28.01
N HIS A 27 -36.45 11.29 -28.38
CA HIS A 27 -35.05 10.91 -28.20
C HIS A 27 -34.14 11.69 -29.15
N GLN A 28 -34.13 13.01 -29.03
CA GLN A 28 -33.00 13.82 -29.42
C GLN A 28 -31.79 13.26 -28.71
N SER A 29 -30.65 13.15 -29.40
CA SER A 29 -29.37 12.74 -28.86
C SER A 29 -29.20 13.27 -27.45
N ILE A 30 -29.05 12.37 -26.47
CA ILE A 30 -28.83 12.74 -25.07
C ILE A 30 -27.62 13.67 -25.07
N LYS A 31 -27.82 14.97 -24.85
CA LYS A 31 -26.73 15.92 -24.70
C LYS A 31 -26.19 15.80 -23.28
N VAL A 32 -25.39 14.78 -23.07
CA VAL A 32 -24.59 14.67 -21.84
C VAL A 32 -23.51 15.74 -21.92
N GLY A 33 -23.48 16.65 -20.99
CA GLY A 33 -22.50 17.72 -20.88
C GLY A 33 -21.08 17.22 -20.60
N SER A 34 -20.24 18.08 -20.06
CA SER A 34 -18.93 17.71 -19.50
C SER A 34 -19.09 16.65 -18.42
N PHE A 35 -18.00 15.97 -18.07
CA PHE A 35 -18.05 15.00 -16.97
C PHE A 35 -18.37 15.68 -15.63
N TRP A 36 -17.86 16.90 -15.44
CA TRP A 36 -18.21 17.70 -14.28
C TRP A 36 -19.71 18.02 -14.21
N GLU A 37 -20.33 18.47 -15.31
CA GLU A 37 -21.77 18.73 -15.36
C GLU A 37 -22.57 17.45 -15.11
N PHE A 38 -22.14 16.34 -15.65
CA PHE A 38 -22.78 15.03 -15.42
C PHE A 38 -22.75 14.65 -13.94
N LEU A 39 -21.61 14.80 -13.26
CA LEU A 39 -21.47 14.51 -11.83
C LEU A 39 -22.38 15.40 -10.99
N ARG A 40 -22.35 16.70 -11.24
CA ARG A 40 -23.06 17.72 -10.46
C ARG A 40 -24.57 17.67 -10.67
N ASP A 41 -25.03 17.54 -11.91
CA ASP A 41 -26.42 17.79 -12.28
C ASP A 41 -27.24 16.51 -12.50
N ILE A 42 -26.58 15.37 -12.75
CA ILE A 42 -27.25 14.11 -13.07
C ILE A 42 -26.88 13.02 -12.06
N TRP A 43 -25.60 12.67 -11.95
CA TRP A 43 -25.17 11.55 -11.10
C TRP A 43 -25.48 11.77 -9.62
N SER A 44 -25.29 12.99 -9.13
CA SER A 44 -25.55 13.40 -7.75
C SER A 44 -27.00 13.17 -7.31
N LEU A 45 -27.97 13.20 -8.23
CA LEU A 45 -29.38 12.98 -7.93
C LEU A 45 -29.71 11.57 -7.42
N SER A 46 -28.76 10.64 -7.50
CA SER A 46 -28.90 9.30 -6.97
C SER A 46 -28.58 9.20 -5.46
N TYR A 47 -28.12 10.28 -4.85
CA TYR A 47 -27.59 10.30 -3.48
C TYR A 47 -28.38 11.25 -2.59
N ASP A 48 -28.47 10.93 -1.31
CA ASP A 48 -29.19 11.73 -0.32
C ASP A 48 -28.56 13.10 -0.10
N ASN A 49 -27.24 13.22 -0.31
CA ASN A 49 -26.51 14.49 -0.22
C ASN A 49 -25.78 14.80 -1.54
N PRO A 50 -26.47 15.43 -2.50
CA PRO A 50 -25.89 15.76 -3.81
C PRO A 50 -24.78 16.82 -3.72
N GLU A 51 -24.72 17.62 -2.64
CA GLU A 51 -23.69 18.66 -2.46
C GLU A 51 -22.27 18.11 -2.39
N TYR A 52 -22.08 16.84 -1.95
CA TYR A 52 -20.77 16.20 -1.94
C TYR A 52 -20.13 16.11 -3.33
N PHE A 53 -20.94 16.05 -4.39
CA PHE A 53 -20.45 16.04 -5.76
C PHE A 53 -20.08 17.43 -6.30
N LYS A 54 -20.30 18.49 -5.51
CA LYS A 54 -19.84 19.86 -5.80
C LYS A 54 -18.52 20.19 -5.11
N ALA A 55 -17.96 19.27 -4.32
CA ALA A 55 -16.68 19.46 -3.67
C ALA A 55 -15.59 19.76 -4.73
N TRP A 56 -14.68 20.67 -4.40
CA TRP A 56 -13.70 21.20 -5.35
C TRP A 56 -12.82 20.12 -6.00
N HIS A 57 -12.41 19.10 -5.24
CA HIS A 57 -11.57 18.01 -5.75
C HIS A 57 -12.30 17.16 -6.79
N VAL A 58 -13.63 17.06 -6.70
CA VAL A 58 -14.45 16.35 -7.68
C VAL A 58 -14.39 17.08 -9.03
N GLY A 59 -14.47 18.42 -9.02
CA GLY A 59 -14.29 19.24 -10.22
C GLY A 59 -12.91 19.09 -10.82
N VAL A 60 -11.85 19.17 -10.01
CA VAL A 60 -10.45 19.00 -10.47
C VAL A 60 -10.24 17.63 -11.13
N VAL A 61 -10.74 16.56 -10.51
CA VAL A 61 -10.63 15.21 -11.07
C VAL A 61 -11.42 15.06 -12.37
N ALA A 62 -12.59 15.68 -12.46
CA ALA A 62 -13.40 15.67 -13.68
C ALA A 62 -12.73 16.43 -14.84
N GLU A 63 -12.15 17.58 -14.58
CA GLU A 63 -11.39 18.36 -15.57
C GLU A 63 -10.12 17.62 -16.00
N ASP A 64 -9.40 17.00 -15.07
CA ASP A 64 -8.20 16.22 -15.40
C ASP A 64 -8.50 15.08 -16.34
N ILE A 65 -9.57 14.31 -16.07
CA ILE A 65 -9.91 13.15 -16.91
C ILE A 65 -10.41 13.57 -18.29
N GLU A 66 -11.15 14.67 -18.40
CA GLU A 66 -11.56 15.20 -19.70
C GLU A 66 -10.36 15.70 -20.51
N GLY A 67 -9.41 16.40 -19.88
CA GLY A 67 -8.16 16.77 -20.52
C GLY A 67 -7.34 15.55 -20.98
N CYS A 68 -7.28 14.48 -20.18
CA CYS A 68 -6.62 13.23 -20.62
C CYS A 68 -7.27 12.62 -21.86
N LEU A 69 -8.61 12.67 -21.97
CA LEU A 69 -9.31 12.17 -23.16
C LEU A 69 -8.99 12.98 -24.40
N GLU A 70 -8.83 14.29 -24.28
CA GLU A 70 -8.45 15.19 -25.38
C GLU A 70 -6.99 14.99 -25.81
N ASP A 71 -6.10 14.78 -24.84
CA ASP A 71 -4.65 14.59 -25.07
C ASP A 71 -4.31 13.14 -25.45
N GLY A 72 -5.25 12.19 -25.37
CA GLY A 72 -5.03 10.76 -25.62
C GLY A 72 -4.18 10.09 -24.53
N LEU A 73 -4.17 10.61 -23.32
CA LEU A 73 -3.47 10.08 -22.16
C LEU A 73 -4.37 9.17 -21.32
N ASN A 74 -3.75 8.28 -20.55
CA ASN A 74 -4.40 7.57 -19.47
C ASN A 74 -4.43 8.42 -18.20
N TYR A 75 -5.26 8.02 -17.22
CA TYR A 75 -5.38 8.77 -15.98
C TYR A 75 -5.15 7.87 -14.77
N CYS A 76 -4.34 8.35 -13.82
CA CYS A 76 -4.12 7.68 -12.54
C CYS A 76 -4.53 8.62 -11.40
N ALA A 77 -5.55 8.25 -10.62
CA ALA A 77 -6.01 9.01 -9.47
C ALA A 77 -5.63 8.32 -8.16
N ILE A 78 -4.79 8.96 -7.40
CA ILE A 78 -4.35 8.53 -6.07
C ILE A 78 -5.07 9.43 -5.05
N LEU A 79 -6.15 8.89 -4.49
CA LEU A 79 -7.05 9.62 -3.59
C LEU A 79 -7.24 8.85 -2.28
N PRO A 80 -7.53 9.54 -1.17
CA PRO A 80 -7.73 8.92 0.11
C PRO A 80 -8.96 8.03 0.12
N ARG A 81 -9.00 7.13 1.06
CA ARG A 81 -10.19 6.33 1.34
C ARG A 81 -11.39 7.24 1.67
N PHE A 82 -12.60 6.86 1.22
CA PHE A 82 -13.88 7.58 1.42
C PHE A 82 -13.99 8.97 0.79
N HIS A 83 -13.10 9.35 -0.11
CA HIS A 83 -13.19 10.60 -0.87
C HIS A 83 -13.75 10.37 -2.28
N PHE A 84 -14.70 9.45 -2.42
CA PHE A 84 -15.49 9.17 -3.63
C PHE A 84 -14.71 8.71 -4.88
N LYS A 85 -13.43 8.28 -4.77
CA LYS A 85 -12.64 7.86 -5.94
C LYS A 85 -13.38 6.83 -6.82
N SER A 86 -13.82 5.71 -6.24
CA SER A 86 -14.57 4.66 -6.97
C SER A 86 -15.92 5.16 -7.48
N THR A 87 -16.62 5.97 -6.69
CA THR A 87 -17.94 6.54 -7.04
C THR A 87 -17.84 7.50 -8.23
N ILE A 88 -16.80 8.32 -8.29
CA ILE A 88 -16.59 9.29 -9.38
C ILE A 88 -15.97 8.62 -10.59
N LEU A 89 -14.75 8.08 -10.43
CA LEU A 89 -13.94 7.61 -11.54
C LEU A 89 -14.27 6.18 -11.96
N GLY A 90 -14.70 5.36 -11.02
CA GLY A 90 -15.13 3.99 -11.32
C GLY A 90 -16.56 3.96 -11.86
N HIS A 91 -17.52 4.45 -11.08
CA HIS A 91 -18.95 4.28 -11.38
C HIS A 91 -19.46 5.36 -12.33
N ALA A 92 -19.40 6.63 -11.93
CA ALA A 92 -19.98 7.72 -12.72
C ALA A 92 -19.30 7.88 -14.08
N PHE A 93 -17.96 7.80 -14.12
CA PHE A 93 -17.21 7.90 -15.37
C PHE A 93 -17.59 6.78 -16.35
N SER A 94 -17.72 5.54 -15.85
CA SER A 94 -18.15 4.41 -16.69
C SER A 94 -19.50 4.68 -17.36
N VAL A 95 -20.49 5.16 -16.59
CA VAL A 95 -21.83 5.46 -17.12
C VAL A 95 -21.78 6.67 -18.08
N TRP A 96 -21.05 7.73 -17.73
CA TRP A 96 -20.88 8.88 -18.60
C TRP A 96 -20.23 8.52 -19.94
N ARG A 97 -19.22 7.65 -19.96
CA ARG A 97 -18.60 7.13 -21.19
C ARG A 97 -19.61 6.42 -22.08
N LEU A 98 -20.46 5.56 -21.50
CA LEU A 98 -21.53 4.88 -22.23
C LEU A 98 -22.54 5.87 -22.84
N LEU A 99 -22.92 6.92 -22.11
CA LEU A 99 -23.87 7.94 -22.54
C LEU A 99 -23.30 8.84 -23.65
N LYS A 100 -21.99 9.12 -23.63
CA LYS A 100 -21.30 9.91 -24.66
C LYS A 100 -21.03 9.12 -25.93
N ALA A 101 -21.09 7.81 -25.89
CA ALA A 101 -20.76 6.99 -27.05
C ALA A 101 -21.79 7.11 -28.16
N PRO A 102 -21.38 7.28 -29.42
CA PRO A 102 -22.29 7.41 -30.55
C PRO A 102 -22.90 6.08 -31.00
N ARG A 103 -22.35 4.95 -30.56
CA ARG A 103 -22.71 3.57 -30.94
C ARG A 103 -22.35 2.61 -29.78
N ASP A 104 -22.49 1.32 -30.03
CA ASP A 104 -22.14 0.26 -29.09
C ASP A 104 -20.88 0.59 -28.33
N CYS A 105 -20.94 0.53 -27.00
CA CYS A 105 -19.85 0.85 -26.14
C CYS A 105 -19.72 -0.18 -25.01
N SER A 106 -18.49 -0.57 -24.74
CA SER A 106 -18.15 -1.49 -23.66
C SER A 106 -17.07 -0.91 -22.77
N VAL A 107 -17.26 -1.00 -21.46
CA VAL A 107 -16.29 -0.65 -20.42
C VAL A 107 -15.89 -1.92 -19.69
N LEU A 108 -14.62 -2.09 -19.36
CA LEU A 108 -14.15 -3.14 -18.48
C LEU A 108 -13.82 -2.56 -17.12
N TYR A 109 -14.45 -3.12 -16.08
CA TYR A 109 -14.19 -2.74 -14.68
C TYR A 109 -13.39 -3.85 -13.99
N LEU A 110 -12.17 -3.55 -13.64
CA LEU A 110 -11.26 -4.45 -12.92
C LEU A 110 -11.10 -4.02 -11.47
N SER A 111 -11.02 -4.99 -10.58
CA SER A 111 -10.60 -4.79 -9.19
C SER A 111 -9.62 -5.90 -8.79
N TYR A 112 -9.13 -5.91 -7.54
CA TYR A 112 -8.23 -6.97 -7.07
C TYR A 112 -8.86 -8.38 -7.18
N SER A 113 -10.19 -8.48 -7.10
CA SER A 113 -10.93 -9.75 -7.28
C SER A 113 -12.19 -9.56 -8.13
N ASP A 114 -12.63 -10.64 -8.76
CA ASP A 114 -13.89 -10.66 -9.51
C ASP A 114 -15.10 -10.39 -8.61
N LEU A 115 -15.07 -10.85 -7.37
CA LEU A 115 -16.15 -10.59 -6.40
C LEU A 115 -16.29 -9.09 -6.10
N MET A 116 -15.17 -8.39 -5.93
CA MET A 116 -15.20 -6.94 -5.70
C MET A 116 -15.63 -6.19 -6.95
N ALA A 117 -15.19 -6.58 -8.13
CA ALA A 117 -15.64 -5.97 -9.37
C ALA A 117 -17.17 -6.14 -9.55
N ARG A 118 -17.73 -7.32 -9.25
CA ARG A 118 -19.21 -7.55 -9.24
C ARG A 118 -19.93 -6.66 -8.23
N TYR A 119 -19.36 -6.46 -7.05
CA TYR A 119 -19.91 -5.52 -6.06
C TYR A 119 -20.03 -4.11 -6.65
N HIS A 120 -18.99 -3.62 -7.32
CA HIS A 120 -19.04 -2.32 -7.98
C HIS A 120 -20.10 -2.26 -9.08
N ILE A 121 -20.23 -3.31 -9.88
CA ILE A 121 -21.30 -3.38 -10.90
C ILE A 121 -22.68 -3.30 -10.26
N ALA A 122 -22.92 -3.99 -9.14
CA ALA A 122 -24.18 -3.92 -8.41
C ALA A 122 -24.45 -2.50 -7.90
N GLU A 123 -23.42 -1.82 -7.37
CA GLU A 123 -23.56 -0.42 -6.91
C GLU A 123 -23.84 0.55 -8.07
N ILE A 124 -23.20 0.37 -9.23
CA ILE A 124 -23.52 1.16 -10.44
C ILE A 124 -24.99 0.94 -10.84
N ASN A 125 -25.46 -0.30 -10.88
CA ASN A 125 -26.85 -0.63 -11.20
C ASN A 125 -27.84 0.04 -10.23
N LYS A 126 -27.61 -0.07 -8.92
CA LYS A 126 -28.45 0.57 -7.91
C LYS A 126 -28.49 2.10 -8.09
N THR A 127 -27.33 2.71 -8.35
CA THR A 127 -27.23 4.14 -8.57
C THR A 127 -28.02 4.58 -9.80
N VAL A 128 -27.89 3.87 -10.92
CA VAL A 128 -28.66 4.11 -12.15
C VAL A 128 -30.15 3.95 -11.91
N GLN A 129 -30.58 2.89 -11.21
CA GLN A 129 -32.00 2.62 -10.92
C GLN A 129 -32.65 3.64 -9.99
N ARG A 130 -31.88 4.26 -9.10
CA ARG A 130 -32.37 5.34 -8.22
C ARG A 130 -32.40 6.69 -8.90
N ASN A 131 -31.68 6.86 -10.00
CA ASN A 131 -31.52 8.14 -10.66
C ASN A 131 -32.75 8.45 -11.55
N PRO A 132 -33.47 9.55 -11.29
CA PRO A 132 -34.70 9.88 -12.02
C PRO A 132 -34.47 10.21 -13.49
N ILE A 133 -33.26 10.64 -13.86
CA ILE A 133 -32.89 10.97 -15.23
C ILE A 133 -32.35 9.74 -15.96
N LEU A 134 -31.40 9.02 -15.34
CA LEU A 134 -30.75 7.86 -15.98
C LEU A 134 -31.73 6.74 -16.28
N THR A 135 -32.71 6.49 -15.42
CA THR A 135 -33.77 5.50 -15.65
C THR A 135 -34.61 5.77 -16.88
N GLN A 136 -34.72 7.02 -17.31
CA GLN A 136 -35.41 7.39 -18.55
C GLN A 136 -34.55 7.12 -19.80
N TRP A 137 -33.24 7.26 -19.67
CA TRP A 137 -32.31 7.13 -20.80
C TRP A 137 -31.78 5.72 -21.01
N MET A 138 -31.72 4.93 -19.92
CA MET A 138 -31.10 3.62 -19.89
C MET A 138 -32.13 2.52 -19.67
N VAL A 139 -32.34 1.68 -20.68
CA VAL A 139 -33.26 0.55 -20.59
C VAL A 139 -32.49 -0.73 -20.34
N SER A 140 -32.70 -1.34 -19.18
CA SER A 140 -32.01 -2.57 -18.79
C SER A 140 -32.29 -3.73 -19.76
N ARG A 141 -31.23 -4.45 -20.15
CA ARG A 141 -31.30 -5.68 -20.96
C ARG A 141 -31.45 -6.94 -20.12
N SER A 142 -31.15 -6.86 -18.85
CA SER A 142 -31.15 -8.01 -17.92
C SER A 142 -31.61 -7.58 -16.52
N PRO A 143 -32.92 -7.32 -16.35
CA PRO A 143 -33.42 -6.72 -15.11
C PRO A 143 -33.27 -7.63 -13.86
N LYS A 144 -32.85 -8.88 -14.00
CA LYS A 144 -32.73 -9.84 -12.90
C LYS A 144 -31.29 -10.14 -12.44
N ALA A 145 -30.26 -9.54 -13.07
CA ALA A 145 -28.88 -9.82 -12.74
C ALA A 145 -28.21 -8.58 -12.14
N ASP A 146 -28.19 -8.46 -10.82
CA ASP A 146 -27.65 -7.31 -10.09
C ASP A 146 -26.17 -7.03 -10.40
N TYR A 147 -25.41 -8.07 -10.73
CA TYR A 147 -23.98 -8.01 -11.06
C TYR A 147 -23.68 -7.92 -12.57
N SER A 148 -24.71 -7.74 -13.42
CA SER A 148 -24.56 -7.58 -14.87
C SER A 148 -25.04 -6.20 -15.27
N PHE A 149 -24.13 -5.34 -15.74
CA PHE A 149 -24.49 -4.03 -16.27
C PHE A 149 -24.66 -4.12 -17.77
N ARG A 150 -25.92 -4.23 -18.23
CA ARG A 150 -26.29 -4.32 -19.66
C ARG A 150 -27.52 -3.47 -19.91
N TYR A 151 -27.35 -2.42 -20.69
CA TYR A 151 -28.40 -1.46 -21.00
C TYR A 151 -28.47 -1.19 -22.51
N HIS A 152 -29.63 -0.68 -22.95
CA HIS A 152 -29.76 -0.02 -24.22
C HIS A 152 -29.84 1.51 -23.99
N ILE A 153 -29.04 2.25 -24.73
CA ILE A 153 -29.09 3.68 -24.80
C ILE A 153 -29.34 4.05 -26.27
N ASN A 154 -30.44 4.74 -26.58
CA ASN A 154 -30.85 4.99 -27.97
C ASN A 154 -30.87 3.74 -28.85
N LYS A 155 -31.35 2.62 -28.32
CA LYS A 155 -31.40 1.28 -28.98
C LYS A 155 -30.00 0.65 -29.21
N GLN A 156 -28.94 1.27 -28.83
CA GLN A 156 -27.60 0.70 -28.92
C GLN A 156 -27.24 -0.08 -27.64
N PRO A 157 -26.64 -1.27 -27.77
CA PRO A 157 -26.21 -2.04 -26.62
C PRO A 157 -25.00 -1.40 -25.95
N MET A 158 -25.07 -1.23 -24.62
CA MET A 158 -24.06 -0.69 -23.77
C MET A 158 -23.82 -1.64 -22.60
N GLU A 159 -22.57 -1.94 -22.28
CA GLU A 159 -22.28 -2.82 -21.16
C GLU A 159 -21.02 -2.41 -20.39
N ILE A 160 -21.01 -2.74 -19.10
CA ILE A 160 -19.82 -2.76 -18.26
C ILE A 160 -19.57 -4.21 -17.89
N SER A 161 -18.46 -4.75 -18.37
CA SER A 161 -17.95 -6.06 -17.99
C SER A 161 -17.10 -5.94 -16.73
N HIS A 162 -16.99 -7.00 -15.94
CA HIS A 162 -16.21 -7.02 -14.71
C HIS A 162 -15.19 -8.15 -14.70
N GLY A 163 -14.17 -8.01 -13.88
CA GLY A 163 -13.19 -9.07 -13.63
C GLY A 163 -12.22 -8.71 -12.50
N GLY A 164 -11.61 -9.73 -11.89
CA GLY A 164 -10.41 -9.55 -11.11
C GLY A 164 -9.21 -9.34 -12.02
N LEU A 165 -8.19 -8.61 -11.57
CA LEU A 165 -7.03 -8.26 -12.39
C LEU A 165 -6.40 -9.47 -13.09
N PHE A 166 -6.33 -10.63 -12.44
CA PHE A 166 -5.75 -11.87 -13.00
C PHE A 166 -6.78 -12.83 -13.60
N SER A 167 -8.07 -12.51 -13.58
CA SER A 167 -9.14 -13.45 -13.97
C SER A 167 -9.73 -13.19 -15.35
N PHE A 168 -9.37 -12.11 -16.04
CA PHE A 168 -9.87 -11.83 -17.38
C PHE A 168 -9.14 -12.68 -18.43
N LYS A 169 -9.84 -12.94 -19.55
CA LYS A 169 -9.31 -13.77 -20.63
C LYS A 169 -8.60 -12.93 -21.69
N ARG A 170 -7.45 -13.40 -22.14
CA ARG A 170 -6.77 -12.82 -23.32
C ARG A 170 -7.73 -12.79 -24.51
N GLY A 171 -7.69 -11.73 -25.29
CA GLY A 171 -8.54 -11.53 -26.47
C GLY A 171 -9.83 -10.75 -26.18
N MET A 172 -10.10 -10.36 -24.94
CA MET A 172 -11.13 -9.34 -24.65
C MET A 172 -10.61 -7.96 -25.08
N HIS A 173 -11.48 -7.20 -25.74
CA HIS A 173 -11.20 -5.81 -26.09
C HIS A 173 -12.39 -4.94 -25.71
N VAL A 174 -12.10 -3.70 -25.30
CA VAL A 174 -13.10 -2.70 -24.98
C VAL A 174 -12.87 -1.42 -25.79
N ASN A 175 -13.97 -0.74 -26.11
CA ASN A 175 -13.98 0.46 -26.93
C ASN A 175 -14.51 1.70 -26.20
N GLY A 176 -14.82 1.60 -24.90
CA GLY A 176 -15.27 2.70 -24.06
C GLY A 176 -14.20 3.18 -23.09
N ALA A 177 -13.82 2.33 -22.16
CA ALA A 177 -12.75 2.57 -21.18
C ALA A 177 -12.34 1.26 -20.48
N LEU A 178 -11.15 1.25 -19.87
CA LEU A 178 -10.75 0.28 -18.87
C LEU A 178 -10.62 1.00 -17.53
N ILE A 179 -11.30 0.49 -16.50
CA ILE A 179 -11.23 1.00 -15.13
C ILE A 179 -10.48 -0.04 -14.29
N ALA A 180 -9.44 0.36 -13.59
CA ALA A 180 -8.69 -0.46 -12.64
C ALA A 180 -8.81 0.16 -11.24
N ASP A 181 -9.74 -0.38 -10.44
CA ASP A 181 -10.11 0.17 -9.12
C ASP A 181 -9.54 -0.70 -8.00
N ASP A 182 -8.67 -0.09 -7.18
CA ASP A 182 -8.00 -0.69 -6.03
C ASP A 182 -7.43 -2.10 -6.35
N VAL A 183 -6.77 -2.24 -7.52
CA VAL A 183 -6.23 -3.52 -8.01
C VAL A 183 -5.07 -4.06 -7.17
N LEU A 184 -4.47 -3.23 -6.33
CA LEU A 184 -3.39 -3.60 -5.41
C LEU A 184 -3.88 -4.23 -4.12
N ARG A 185 -5.15 -4.07 -3.75
CA ARG A 185 -5.63 -4.40 -2.43
C ARG A 185 -6.35 -5.74 -2.40
N ASP A 186 -5.74 -6.73 -1.80
CA ASP A 186 -6.40 -7.97 -1.38
C ASP A 186 -6.43 -8.03 0.16
N PRO A 187 -7.60 -7.81 0.81
CA PRO A 187 -7.70 -7.84 2.27
C PRO A 187 -7.51 -9.24 2.87
N GLU A 188 -7.67 -10.31 2.08
CA GLU A 188 -7.49 -11.69 2.54
C GLU A 188 -6.02 -12.14 2.43
N ASN A 189 -5.26 -11.54 1.54
CA ASN A 189 -3.84 -11.81 1.37
C ASN A 189 -3.06 -10.51 1.59
N PRO A 190 -2.42 -10.35 2.74
CA PRO A 190 -1.53 -9.20 2.93
C PRO A 190 -0.48 -9.22 1.83
N LEU A 191 -0.41 -8.13 1.08
CA LEU A 191 0.48 -7.97 -0.06
C LEU A 191 1.91 -8.24 0.36
N ASN A 192 2.45 -9.36 -0.08
CA ASN A 192 3.89 -9.49 -0.16
C ASN A 192 4.36 -8.84 -1.47
N LEU A 193 5.56 -8.39 -1.48
CA LEU A 193 6.14 -7.62 -2.58
C LEU A 193 6.31 -8.43 -3.88
N SER A 194 6.40 -9.77 -3.80
CA SER A 194 6.37 -10.61 -5.01
C SER A 194 5.02 -10.54 -5.73
N GLN A 195 3.95 -10.26 -5.00
CA GLN A 195 2.63 -10.04 -5.60
C GLN A 195 2.52 -8.65 -6.22
N LEU A 196 3.16 -7.62 -5.63
CA LEU A 196 3.18 -6.28 -6.24
C LEU A 196 3.88 -6.27 -7.59
N THR A 197 5.06 -6.90 -7.68
CA THR A 197 5.77 -7.06 -8.96
C THR A 197 4.94 -7.82 -9.98
N LYS A 198 4.22 -8.87 -9.56
CA LYS A 198 3.31 -9.61 -10.45
C LYS A 198 2.14 -8.75 -10.91
N VAL A 199 1.57 -7.91 -10.03
CA VAL A 199 0.49 -6.98 -10.40
C VAL A 199 1.00 -5.96 -11.41
N GLU A 200 2.17 -5.38 -11.16
CA GLU A 200 2.81 -4.43 -12.06
C GLU A 200 3.09 -5.03 -13.44
N ASP A 201 3.81 -6.16 -13.48
CA ASP A 201 4.13 -6.86 -14.72
C ASP A 201 2.86 -7.20 -15.50
N HIS A 202 1.87 -7.80 -14.84
CA HIS A 202 0.62 -8.19 -15.47
C HIS A 202 -0.17 -6.97 -15.98
N PHE A 203 -0.20 -5.90 -15.19
CA PHE A 203 -0.88 -4.66 -15.58
C PHE A 203 -0.22 -4.04 -16.82
N LEU A 204 1.11 -3.87 -16.80
CA LEU A 204 1.84 -3.21 -17.88
C LEU A 204 1.97 -4.04 -19.15
N THR A 205 2.03 -5.39 -19.03
CA THR A 205 2.25 -6.29 -20.16
C THR A 205 0.98 -6.91 -20.74
N GLU A 206 -0.12 -6.98 -20.00
CA GLU A 206 -1.36 -7.61 -20.45
C GLU A 206 -2.57 -6.67 -20.36
N THR A 207 -2.80 -6.06 -19.20
CA THR A 207 -4.01 -5.24 -18.97
C THR A 207 -4.04 -3.99 -19.85
N MET A 208 -2.91 -3.34 -20.03
CA MET A 208 -2.78 -2.14 -20.89
C MET A 208 -3.08 -2.40 -22.38
N PHE A 209 -3.12 -3.65 -22.82
CA PHE A 209 -3.43 -4.02 -24.21
C PHE A 209 -4.87 -4.47 -24.44
N ILE A 210 -5.73 -4.45 -23.41
CA ILE A 210 -7.16 -4.76 -23.54
C ILE A 210 -7.93 -3.64 -24.26
N PRO A 211 -7.74 -2.35 -23.91
CA PRO A 211 -8.39 -1.26 -24.62
C PRO A 211 -7.94 -1.18 -26.09
N LEU A 212 -8.87 -0.87 -26.97
CA LEU A 212 -8.53 -0.53 -28.34
C LEU A 212 -7.72 0.77 -28.38
N LYS A 213 -6.98 0.99 -29.48
CA LYS A 213 -6.13 2.19 -29.64
C LYS A 213 -6.93 3.48 -29.41
N GLY A 214 -6.44 4.34 -28.54
CA GLY A 214 -7.06 5.61 -28.17
C GLY A 214 -8.18 5.49 -27.13
N ILE A 215 -8.40 4.30 -26.55
CA ILE A 215 -9.33 4.11 -25.45
C ILE A 215 -8.59 4.26 -24.12
N PRO A 216 -9.12 5.08 -23.19
CA PRO A 216 -8.42 5.41 -21.96
C PRO A 216 -8.38 4.25 -20.96
N VAL A 217 -7.28 4.17 -20.24
CA VAL A 217 -7.12 3.38 -19.01
C VAL A 217 -7.18 4.33 -17.83
N ILE A 218 -8.08 4.06 -16.90
CA ILE A 218 -8.27 4.84 -15.67
C ILE A 218 -7.88 3.97 -14.50
N VAL A 219 -6.84 4.36 -13.79
CA VAL A 219 -6.37 3.67 -12.59
C VAL A 219 -6.72 4.51 -11.37
N LEU A 220 -7.33 3.89 -10.39
CA LEU A 220 -7.65 4.56 -9.13
C LEU A 220 -7.28 3.66 -7.97
N GLY A 221 -6.74 4.27 -6.92
CA GLY A 221 -6.31 3.50 -5.76
C GLY A 221 -5.73 4.35 -4.64
N THR A 222 -5.32 3.65 -3.62
CA THR A 222 -4.57 4.17 -2.48
C THR A 222 -3.25 3.41 -2.43
N PRO A 223 -2.10 4.08 -2.33
CA PRO A 223 -0.79 3.41 -2.32
C PRO A 223 -0.68 2.46 -1.13
N MET A 224 -0.13 1.29 -1.36
CA MET A 224 0.04 0.26 -0.34
C MET A 224 1.48 0.18 0.15
N LEU A 225 2.43 0.24 -0.75
CA LEU A 225 3.85 0.13 -0.48
C LEU A 225 4.65 1.05 -1.39
N PRO A 226 5.82 1.55 -0.95
CA PRO A 226 6.74 2.27 -1.82
C PRO A 226 7.14 1.40 -3.03
N GLY A 227 7.08 1.98 -4.23
CA GLY A 227 7.40 1.26 -5.46
C GLY A 227 6.26 0.37 -6.00
N ASP A 228 5.05 0.45 -5.48
CA ASP A 228 3.88 -0.23 -6.04
C ASP A 228 3.46 0.34 -7.42
N LEU A 229 2.51 -0.32 -8.07
CA LEU A 229 2.01 0.08 -9.39
C LEU A 229 1.63 1.57 -9.45
N LEU A 230 0.97 2.12 -8.41
CA LEU A 230 0.58 3.54 -8.41
C LEU A 230 1.81 4.47 -8.40
N THR A 231 2.86 4.08 -7.69
CA THR A 231 4.15 4.81 -7.68
C THR A 231 4.85 4.73 -9.04
N VAL A 232 4.78 3.58 -9.71
CA VAL A 232 5.33 3.39 -11.06
C VAL A 232 4.59 4.25 -12.07
N LEU A 233 3.24 4.25 -12.04
CA LEU A 233 2.42 5.03 -12.96
C LEU A 233 2.59 6.55 -12.80
N GLN A 234 3.01 7.05 -11.64
CA GLN A 234 3.37 8.46 -11.47
C GLN A 234 4.58 8.89 -12.33
N LYS A 235 5.43 7.93 -12.72
CA LYS A 235 6.63 8.17 -13.53
C LYS A 235 6.41 7.81 -15.01
N ASP A 236 5.27 7.25 -15.36
CA ASP A 236 4.95 6.81 -16.72
C ASP A 236 4.31 7.95 -17.51
N GLU A 237 4.99 8.44 -18.54
CA GLU A 237 4.54 9.55 -19.39
C GLU A 237 3.21 9.28 -20.13
N ARG A 238 2.77 8.02 -20.21
CA ARG A 238 1.46 7.64 -20.77
C ARG A 238 0.31 7.98 -19.82
N PHE A 239 0.61 8.33 -18.56
CA PHE A 239 -0.39 8.63 -17.53
C PHE A 239 -0.25 10.06 -17.02
N LYS A 240 -1.37 10.78 -16.97
CA LYS A 240 -1.49 11.94 -16.10
C LYS A 240 -1.89 11.44 -14.71
N THR A 241 -1.09 11.76 -13.71
CA THR A 241 -1.35 11.31 -12.33
C THR A 241 -1.78 12.48 -11.45
N ARG A 242 -2.84 12.28 -10.66
CA ARG A 242 -3.31 13.21 -9.64
C ARG A 242 -3.22 12.57 -8.26
N VAL A 243 -2.47 13.22 -7.36
CA VAL A 243 -2.33 12.80 -5.96
C VAL A 243 -2.92 13.91 -5.08
N LEU A 244 -3.95 13.60 -4.28
CA LEU A 244 -4.60 14.56 -3.38
C LEU A 244 -4.82 13.90 -2.01
N PRO A 245 -3.94 14.11 -1.03
CA PRO A 245 -4.13 13.59 0.32
C PRO A 245 -5.29 14.30 1.04
N ALA A 246 -5.82 13.68 2.11
CA ALA A 246 -6.94 14.22 2.87
C ALA A 246 -6.59 15.50 3.64
N LEU A 247 -5.33 15.65 4.05
CA LEU A 247 -4.80 16.86 4.67
C LEU A 247 -3.74 17.49 3.75
N ASP A 248 -3.74 18.81 3.69
CA ASP A 248 -2.85 19.65 2.89
C ASP A 248 -2.77 19.23 1.40
N PRO A 249 -3.92 19.00 0.74
CA PRO A 249 -3.95 18.45 -0.62
C PRO A 249 -3.28 19.36 -1.65
N VAL A 250 -3.38 20.68 -1.45
CA VAL A 250 -2.72 21.70 -2.27
C VAL A 250 -2.41 22.93 -1.39
N PRO A 251 -1.45 23.79 -1.77
CA PRO A 251 -1.15 25.01 -1.03
C PRO A 251 -2.40 25.85 -0.73
N GLY A 252 -2.59 26.23 0.53
CA GLY A 252 -3.72 27.01 1.00
C GLY A 252 -5.02 26.25 1.28
N ARG A 253 -5.05 24.93 1.08
CA ARG A 253 -6.18 24.08 1.49
C ARG A 253 -5.74 23.06 2.52
N ARG A 254 -6.33 23.15 3.71
CA ARG A 254 -6.01 22.24 4.81
C ARG A 254 -6.69 20.87 4.69
N VAL A 255 -7.92 20.83 4.24
CA VAL A 255 -8.74 19.61 4.11
C VAL A 255 -9.19 19.41 2.67
N LEU A 256 -9.12 18.16 2.20
CA LEU A 256 -9.51 17.79 0.83
C LEU A 256 -11.02 17.96 0.63
N MET A 257 -11.81 17.44 1.55
CA MET A 257 -13.28 17.44 1.48
C MET A 257 -13.90 17.92 2.81
N PRO A 258 -13.87 19.23 3.09
CA PRO A 258 -14.40 19.78 4.34
C PRO A 258 -15.92 19.62 4.48
N GLU A 259 -16.62 19.36 3.37
CA GLU A 259 -18.07 19.10 3.35
C GLU A 259 -18.44 17.79 4.06
N LEU A 260 -17.49 16.86 4.18
CA LEU A 260 -17.68 15.56 4.79
C LEU A 260 -16.81 15.36 6.03
N TYR A 261 -15.58 15.86 6.03
CA TYR A 261 -14.60 15.64 7.11
C TYR A 261 -14.06 16.96 7.64
N SER A 262 -14.25 17.22 8.94
CA SER A 262 -13.59 18.36 9.59
C SER A 262 -12.10 18.09 9.79
N GLU A 263 -11.30 19.15 9.86
CA GLU A 263 -9.88 19.04 10.19
C GLU A 263 -9.65 18.35 11.55
N GLU A 264 -10.46 18.72 12.56
CA GLU A 264 -10.37 18.14 13.90
C GLU A 264 -10.59 16.62 13.89
N TRP A 265 -11.57 16.15 13.12
CA TRP A 265 -11.84 14.74 12.97
C TRP A 265 -10.64 14.02 12.31
N LEU A 266 -10.09 14.56 11.21
CA LEU A 266 -8.93 14.00 10.55
C LEU A 266 -7.71 13.93 11.48
N LEU A 267 -7.44 14.99 12.25
CA LEU A 267 -6.36 15.01 13.24
C LEU A 267 -6.60 14.03 14.38
N GLN A 268 -7.85 13.81 14.79
CA GLN A 268 -8.20 12.78 15.77
C GLN A 268 -7.90 11.38 15.24
N GLN A 269 -8.27 11.08 13.99
CA GLN A 269 -7.94 9.79 13.34
C GLN A 269 -6.42 9.60 13.21
N GLN A 270 -5.69 10.65 12.86
CA GLN A 270 -4.23 10.63 12.78
C GLN A 270 -3.59 10.26 14.13
N ARG A 271 -4.06 10.84 15.23
CA ARG A 271 -3.58 10.52 16.59
C ARG A 271 -3.94 9.11 17.02
N ALA A 272 -5.16 8.67 16.70
CA ALA A 272 -5.65 7.35 17.10
C ALA A 272 -4.94 6.21 16.35
N ARG A 273 -4.67 6.38 15.06
CA ARG A 273 -4.11 5.33 14.17
C ARG A 273 -3.12 5.94 13.17
N PRO A 274 -1.97 6.47 13.63
CA PRO A 274 -1.07 7.27 12.79
C PRO A 274 -0.59 6.53 11.54
N LYS A 275 -0.27 5.25 11.65
CA LYS A 275 0.21 4.42 10.55
C LYS A 275 -0.87 4.20 9.48
N ALA A 276 -2.06 3.76 9.90
CA ALA A 276 -3.18 3.58 8.98
C ALA A 276 -3.62 4.91 8.34
N PHE A 277 -3.56 6.00 9.09
CA PHE A 277 -3.88 7.32 8.59
C PHE A 277 -2.86 7.80 7.54
N ALA A 278 -1.58 7.57 7.77
CA ALA A 278 -0.53 7.92 6.81
C ALA A 278 -0.76 7.22 5.46
N SER A 279 -1.04 5.92 5.45
CA SER A 279 -1.30 5.17 4.23
C SER A 279 -2.64 5.54 3.57
N GLU A 280 -3.75 5.49 4.33
CA GLU A 280 -5.10 5.55 3.78
C GLU A 280 -5.59 6.99 3.52
N PHE A 281 -5.07 7.99 4.27
CA PHE A 281 -5.50 9.37 4.18
C PHE A 281 -4.41 10.34 3.69
N LEU A 282 -3.14 10.15 4.10
CA LEU A 282 -2.05 10.99 3.60
C LEU A 282 -1.42 10.44 2.32
N LEU A 283 -1.82 9.25 1.87
CA LEU A 283 -1.32 8.60 0.66
C LEU A 283 0.20 8.36 0.69
N GLN A 284 0.73 8.23 1.90
CA GLN A 284 2.12 7.91 2.15
C GLN A 284 2.21 6.40 2.36
N PRO A 285 2.71 5.65 1.37
CA PRO A 285 2.86 4.22 1.51
C PRO A 285 3.79 3.92 2.66
N TYR A 286 3.38 2.97 3.51
CA TYR A 286 4.07 2.64 4.72
C TYR A 286 4.69 1.24 4.59
N PHE A 287 5.95 1.12 4.93
CA PHE A 287 6.52 -0.19 5.20
C PHE A 287 5.81 -0.82 6.40
N SER A 288 5.59 -2.10 6.36
CA SER A 288 4.85 -2.93 7.33
C SER A 288 4.90 -2.40 8.76
N THR A 289 3.79 -2.50 9.50
CA THR A 289 3.71 -2.25 10.96
C THR A 289 4.65 -3.14 11.77
N GLU A 290 5.32 -4.08 11.11
CA GLU A 290 6.24 -5.06 11.65
C GLU A 290 7.69 -4.81 11.23
N ALA A 291 8.00 -3.67 10.61
CA ALA A 291 9.39 -3.34 10.28
C ALA A 291 10.25 -3.26 11.54
N TYR A 292 11.48 -3.78 11.46
CA TYR A 292 12.42 -3.79 12.58
C TYR A 292 12.80 -2.38 13.03
N PHE A 293 13.04 -1.48 12.06
CA PHE A 293 13.27 -0.05 12.30
C PHE A 293 12.12 0.80 11.77
N ASN A 294 11.83 1.93 12.43
CA ASN A 294 10.99 2.96 11.85
C ASN A 294 11.82 3.88 10.92
N GLU A 295 11.12 4.60 10.04
CA GLU A 295 11.78 5.45 9.03
C GLU A 295 12.51 6.64 9.68
N GLU A 296 11.99 7.19 10.76
CA GLU A 296 12.56 8.34 11.45
C GLU A 296 13.93 7.98 12.07
N ASP A 297 14.06 6.80 12.66
CA ASP A 297 15.32 6.31 13.22
C ASP A 297 16.40 6.17 12.15
N ILE A 298 16.07 5.58 10.99
CA ILE A 298 17.04 5.41 9.91
C ILE A 298 17.40 6.74 9.26
N ARG A 299 16.41 7.62 9.01
CA ARG A 299 16.70 8.99 8.53
C ARG A 299 17.57 9.79 9.48
N GLY A 300 17.39 9.59 10.79
CA GLY A 300 18.25 10.20 11.82
C GLY A 300 19.72 9.75 11.76
N CYS A 301 19.97 8.57 11.20
CA CYS A 301 21.33 8.08 10.95
C CYS A 301 21.92 8.56 9.62
N GLU A 302 21.13 9.00 8.66
CA GLU A 302 21.63 9.48 7.36
C GLU A 302 22.35 10.82 7.50
N ASP A 303 23.53 10.91 6.90
CA ASP A 303 24.30 12.14 6.82
C ASP A 303 24.50 12.53 5.35
N PRO A 304 23.88 13.62 4.87
CA PRO A 304 23.97 14.05 3.48
C PRO A 304 25.38 14.52 3.07
N ASN A 305 26.29 14.73 4.02
CA ASN A 305 27.66 15.12 3.76
C ASN A 305 28.57 13.91 3.52
N LEU A 306 28.15 12.71 3.87
CA LEU A 306 28.90 11.50 3.56
C LEU A 306 28.90 11.24 2.06
N VAL A 307 30.06 10.92 1.52
CA VAL A 307 30.23 10.61 0.11
C VAL A 307 30.64 9.16 -0.06
N ASN A 308 29.97 8.45 -0.95
CA ASN A 308 30.30 7.07 -1.29
C ASN A 308 31.68 7.03 -1.97
N HIS A 309 32.68 6.46 -1.30
CA HIS A 309 34.05 6.42 -1.81
C HIS A 309 34.17 5.40 -2.96
N PRO A 310 34.67 5.77 -4.13
CA PRO A 310 34.75 4.86 -5.27
C PRO A 310 35.90 3.84 -5.10
N VAL A 311 35.63 2.56 -5.39
CA VAL A 311 36.61 1.45 -5.28
C VAL A 311 37.79 1.56 -6.28
N ASN A 312 37.66 2.33 -7.35
CA ASN A 312 38.74 2.53 -8.32
C ASN A 312 39.89 3.41 -7.81
N LYS A 313 39.78 3.96 -6.61
CA LYS A 313 40.83 4.74 -5.95
C LYS A 313 41.18 4.10 -4.62
N ALA A 314 42.48 4.08 -4.28
CA ALA A 314 42.91 3.67 -2.96
C ALA A 314 42.28 4.62 -1.91
N TYR A 315 41.74 4.05 -0.86
CA TYR A 315 41.21 4.82 0.24
C TYR A 315 42.34 5.39 1.08
N SER A 316 42.32 6.70 1.27
CA SER A 316 43.26 7.38 2.16
C SER A 316 42.42 8.15 3.20
N PRO A 317 42.32 7.67 4.42
CA PRO A 317 41.50 8.32 5.43
C PRO A 317 42.12 9.67 5.83
N LEU A 318 41.28 10.69 6.01
CA LEU A 318 41.67 11.97 6.60
C LEU A 318 41.90 11.87 8.10
N GLU A 319 41.28 10.86 8.71
CA GLU A 319 41.36 10.55 10.15
C GLU A 319 41.65 9.05 10.30
N ASP A 320 42.42 8.68 11.31
CA ASP A 320 42.70 7.28 11.66
C ASP A 320 41.39 6.60 12.12
N GLY A 321 41.18 5.36 11.68
CA GLY A 321 40.03 4.56 12.07
C GLY A 321 40.07 3.18 11.44
N ASP A 322 39.57 2.19 12.17
CA ASP A 322 39.50 0.81 11.71
C ASP A 322 38.34 0.63 10.71
N LEU A 323 38.57 -0.14 9.64
CA LEU A 323 37.57 -0.41 8.62
C LEU A 323 36.97 -1.81 8.76
N PHE A 324 35.66 -1.86 8.71
CA PHE A 324 34.85 -3.07 8.85
C PHE A 324 33.90 -3.19 7.67
N ALA A 325 33.68 -4.43 7.21
CA ALA A 325 32.83 -4.67 6.05
C ALA A 325 31.78 -5.73 6.31
N GLY A 326 30.67 -5.65 5.56
CA GLY A 326 29.63 -6.67 5.51
C GLY A 326 29.16 -6.87 4.09
N PHE A 327 29.04 -8.14 3.70
CA PHE A 327 28.64 -8.51 2.35
C PHE A 327 27.50 -9.53 2.40
N ASP A 328 26.35 -9.14 1.88
CA ASP A 328 25.21 -10.02 1.69
C ASP A 328 25.19 -10.55 0.26
N VAL A 329 25.24 -11.88 0.13
CA VAL A 329 25.38 -12.58 -1.16
C VAL A 329 24.02 -12.74 -1.81
N GLY A 330 23.75 -11.95 -2.84
CA GLY A 330 22.55 -12.07 -3.67
C GLY A 330 22.63 -13.25 -4.63
N LYS A 331 21.44 -13.78 -4.98
CA LYS A 331 21.25 -14.79 -6.03
C LYS A 331 20.99 -14.12 -7.38
N LYS A 332 20.86 -14.94 -8.42
CA LYS A 332 20.55 -14.52 -9.81
C LYS A 332 19.42 -13.50 -9.98
N ARG A 333 18.54 -13.34 -8.98
CA ARG A 333 17.40 -12.41 -8.98
C ARG A 333 17.59 -11.21 -8.05
N HIS A 334 18.55 -11.27 -7.14
CA HIS A 334 18.80 -10.22 -6.15
C HIS A 334 20.24 -9.82 -6.23
N PRO A 335 20.55 -8.50 -6.18
CA PRO A 335 21.92 -8.03 -6.15
C PRO A 335 22.62 -8.45 -4.86
N SER A 336 23.94 -8.67 -4.93
CA SER A 336 24.74 -8.70 -3.71
C SER A 336 24.99 -7.27 -3.25
N HIS A 337 25.09 -7.07 -1.94
CA HIS A 337 25.32 -5.75 -1.37
C HIS A 337 26.54 -5.73 -0.45
N LEU A 338 27.51 -4.87 -0.75
CA LEU A 338 28.69 -4.59 0.06
C LEU A 338 28.55 -3.27 0.78
N VAL A 339 28.92 -3.22 2.06
CA VAL A 339 29.10 -1.98 2.82
C VAL A 339 30.44 -1.98 3.53
N ILE A 340 31.05 -0.79 3.67
CA ILE A 340 32.27 -0.57 4.46
C ILE A 340 32.00 0.57 5.42
N PHE A 341 32.34 0.34 6.68
CA PHE A 341 32.26 1.32 7.74
C PHE A 341 33.64 1.66 8.30
N ARG A 342 33.83 2.92 8.67
CA ARG A 342 34.97 3.42 9.42
C ARG A 342 34.55 3.66 10.87
N LYS A 343 35.29 3.09 11.81
CA LYS A 343 35.09 3.28 13.24
C LYS A 343 36.15 4.22 13.79
N ILE A 344 35.70 5.31 14.45
CA ILE A 344 36.54 6.32 15.07
C ILE A 344 36.06 6.47 16.53
N GLY A 345 36.81 5.87 17.46
CA GLY A 345 36.38 5.79 18.84
C GLY A 345 35.09 4.96 18.98
N ASP A 346 34.02 5.58 19.48
CA ASP A 346 32.69 4.96 19.60
C ASP A 346 31.74 5.28 18.44
N ARG A 347 32.10 6.20 17.55
CA ARG A 347 31.34 6.56 16.35
C ARG A 347 31.70 5.65 15.17
N ILE A 348 30.71 5.30 14.37
CA ILE A 348 30.88 4.50 13.16
C ILE A 348 30.15 5.16 11.98
N GLU A 349 30.83 5.29 10.85
CA GLU A 349 30.28 5.95 9.65
C GLU A 349 30.48 5.12 8.40
N GLN A 350 29.48 5.05 7.56
CA GLN A 350 29.53 4.36 6.30
C GLN A 350 30.35 5.17 5.29
N ILE A 351 31.40 4.58 4.74
CA ILE A 351 32.27 5.23 3.78
C ILE A 351 32.11 4.68 2.35
N HIS A 352 31.56 3.47 2.22
CA HIS A 352 31.32 2.85 0.93
C HIS A 352 30.11 1.93 0.95
N GLN A 353 29.41 1.89 -0.20
CA GLN A 353 28.47 0.82 -0.55
C GLN A 353 28.54 0.53 -2.05
N SER A 354 28.27 -0.72 -2.39
CA SER A 354 28.13 -1.13 -3.78
C SER A 354 27.10 -2.25 -3.96
N TRP A 355 26.42 -2.20 -5.10
CA TRP A 355 25.42 -3.17 -5.53
C TRP A 355 25.98 -3.98 -6.68
N LEU A 356 26.08 -5.29 -6.55
CA LEU A 356 26.61 -6.18 -7.57
C LEU A 356 25.46 -6.91 -8.26
N ASP A 357 24.78 -6.21 -9.17
CA ASP A 357 23.63 -6.71 -9.90
C ASP A 357 24.06 -7.67 -11.02
N GLY A 358 23.73 -8.95 -10.91
CA GLY A 358 23.97 -9.96 -11.95
C GLY A 358 25.43 -10.45 -12.07
N TRP A 359 26.29 -10.12 -11.13
CA TRP A 359 27.69 -10.56 -11.13
C TRP A 359 27.81 -12.05 -10.84
N SER A 360 28.75 -12.71 -11.53
CA SER A 360 29.13 -14.08 -11.22
C SER A 360 29.83 -14.17 -9.86
N TYR A 361 29.75 -15.33 -9.18
CA TYR A 361 30.46 -15.51 -7.89
C TYR A 361 31.97 -15.29 -8.01
N SER A 362 32.57 -15.66 -9.14
CA SER A 362 34.01 -15.43 -9.38
C SER A 362 34.34 -13.94 -9.43
N ASP A 363 33.52 -13.15 -10.14
CA ASP A 363 33.73 -11.69 -10.25
C ASP A 363 33.51 -11.01 -8.89
N GLN A 364 32.53 -11.49 -8.11
CA GLN A 364 32.29 -11.00 -6.76
C GLN A 364 33.49 -11.26 -5.83
N ILE A 365 34.11 -12.43 -5.89
CA ILE A 365 35.28 -12.76 -5.07
C ILE A 365 36.48 -11.91 -5.48
N GLU A 366 36.73 -11.75 -6.78
CA GLU A 366 37.80 -10.85 -7.29
C GLU A 366 37.59 -9.43 -6.76
N TYR A 367 36.36 -8.92 -6.86
CA TYR A 367 35.99 -7.61 -6.36
C TYR A 367 36.17 -7.46 -4.85
N LEU A 368 35.75 -8.45 -4.05
CA LEU A 368 35.92 -8.42 -2.60
C LEU A 368 37.38 -8.44 -2.18
N ASN A 369 38.23 -9.17 -2.88
CA ASN A 369 39.68 -9.17 -2.64
C ASN A 369 40.31 -7.82 -2.99
N ASP A 370 39.93 -7.25 -4.14
CA ASP A 370 40.39 -5.91 -4.58
C ASP A 370 39.97 -4.81 -3.59
N VAL A 371 38.76 -4.93 -3.02
CA VAL A 371 38.26 -4.00 -1.97
C VAL A 371 39.09 -4.13 -0.69
N VAL A 372 39.44 -5.33 -0.25
CA VAL A 372 40.30 -5.51 0.93
C VAL A 372 41.63 -4.81 0.76
N ASP A 373 42.26 -4.99 -0.41
CA ASP A 373 43.57 -4.40 -0.69
C ASP A 373 43.53 -2.85 -0.78
N LYS A 374 42.45 -2.30 -1.36
CA LYS A 374 42.30 -0.86 -1.54
C LYS A 374 41.86 -0.10 -0.30
N PHE A 375 41.01 -0.70 0.53
CA PHE A 375 40.50 -0.07 1.72
C PHE A 375 41.27 -0.49 3.00
N HIS A 376 42.08 -1.51 2.95
CA HIS A 376 42.76 -2.10 4.12
C HIS A 376 41.76 -2.53 5.21
N ILE A 377 40.75 -3.27 4.81
CA ILE A 377 39.70 -3.75 5.70
C ILE A 377 40.33 -4.62 6.80
N MET A 378 40.02 -4.29 8.04
CA MET A 378 40.51 -5.02 9.22
C MET A 378 39.78 -6.35 9.40
N ARG A 379 38.45 -6.34 9.23
CA ARG A 379 37.59 -7.52 9.32
C ARG A 379 36.30 -7.33 8.55
N GLY A 380 35.80 -8.36 7.93
CA GLY A 380 34.53 -8.39 7.24
C GLY A 380 33.75 -9.68 7.50
N TYR A 381 32.41 -9.59 7.46
CA TYR A 381 31.52 -10.74 7.44
C TYR A 381 30.83 -10.88 6.08
N ILE A 382 30.70 -12.13 5.64
CA ILE A 382 30.03 -12.47 4.40
C ILE A 382 28.92 -13.51 4.67
N ASP A 383 27.73 -13.31 4.11
CA ASP A 383 26.69 -14.35 4.16
C ASP A 383 27.14 -15.58 3.37
N ASN A 384 27.32 -16.67 4.07
CA ASN A 384 27.68 -17.95 3.49
C ASN A 384 26.71 -19.06 3.93
N THR A 385 25.44 -18.71 4.13
CA THR A 385 24.41 -19.63 4.64
C THR A 385 24.28 -20.89 3.79
N ARG A 386 24.72 -20.86 2.53
CA ARG A 386 24.63 -21.96 1.56
C ARG A 386 25.98 -22.49 1.07
N GLY A 387 27.08 -22.02 1.61
CA GLY A 387 28.42 -22.44 1.19
C GLY A 387 28.81 -21.98 -0.22
N GLU A 388 28.22 -20.91 -0.73
CA GLU A 388 28.38 -20.46 -2.12
C GLU A 388 29.77 -19.92 -2.42
N LEU A 389 30.49 -19.44 -1.41
CA LEU A 389 31.79 -18.78 -1.52
C LEU A 389 32.91 -19.54 -0.79
N GLU A 390 32.62 -20.68 -0.16
CA GLU A 390 33.64 -21.53 0.46
C GLU A 390 34.66 -22.02 -0.58
N ASP A 391 35.92 -22.05 -0.18
CA ASP A 391 37.07 -22.59 -0.96
C ASP A 391 37.35 -21.92 -2.33
N ARG A 392 36.90 -20.66 -2.55
CA ARG A 392 37.08 -19.98 -3.84
C ARG A 392 38.16 -18.88 -3.85
N GLY A 393 39.08 -18.89 -2.90
CA GLY A 393 40.18 -17.92 -2.88
C GLY A 393 39.81 -16.54 -2.32
N LEU A 394 38.82 -16.50 -1.44
CA LEU A 394 38.46 -15.30 -0.69
C LEU A 394 39.56 -14.94 0.31
N ASN A 395 39.84 -13.65 0.48
CA ASN A 395 40.84 -13.15 1.44
C ASN A 395 40.47 -13.51 2.89
N ASN A 396 41.45 -13.84 3.72
CA ASN A 396 41.27 -14.24 5.12
C ASN A 396 40.67 -13.16 6.04
N VAL A 397 40.49 -11.95 5.57
CA VAL A 397 39.80 -10.87 6.27
C VAL A 397 38.28 -11.16 6.39
N TRP A 398 37.76 -11.98 5.48
CA TRP A 398 36.35 -12.32 5.44
C TRP A 398 36.04 -13.57 6.27
N ASP A 399 35.22 -13.40 7.28
CA ASP A 399 34.64 -14.48 8.06
C ASP A 399 33.25 -14.87 7.52
N ALA A 400 33.01 -16.18 7.41
CA ALA A 400 31.72 -16.69 6.96
C ALA A 400 30.64 -16.56 8.06
N MET A 401 29.52 -15.91 7.73
CA MET A 401 28.36 -15.81 8.59
C MET A 401 27.27 -16.77 8.11
N HIS A 402 26.84 -17.67 8.99
CA HIS A 402 25.69 -18.53 8.73
C HIS A 402 24.45 -17.94 9.39
N PHE A 403 23.45 -17.61 8.59
CA PHE A 403 22.20 -17.01 9.06
C PHE A 403 21.32 -18.04 9.76
N THR A 404 21.41 -18.06 11.08
CA THR A 404 20.48 -18.73 11.99
C THR A 404 19.60 -17.68 12.68
N THR A 405 18.52 -18.10 13.30
CA THR A 405 17.70 -17.18 14.13
C THR A 405 18.55 -16.46 15.18
N LYS A 406 19.49 -17.18 15.80
CA LYS A 406 20.38 -16.62 16.82
C LYS A 406 21.34 -15.58 16.25
N SER A 407 22.04 -15.89 15.14
CA SER A 407 23.02 -14.96 14.54
C SER A 407 22.31 -13.71 14.00
N LYS A 408 21.15 -13.85 13.33
CA LYS A 408 20.34 -12.72 12.86
C LYS A 408 19.93 -11.81 14.01
N ASN A 409 19.38 -12.37 15.11
CA ASN A 409 18.99 -11.58 16.28
C ASN A 409 20.17 -10.83 16.89
N THR A 410 21.31 -11.48 17.05
CA THR A 410 22.50 -10.84 17.63
C THR A 410 22.99 -9.67 16.78
N MET A 411 23.09 -9.85 15.46
CA MET A 411 23.51 -8.79 14.55
C MET A 411 22.49 -7.65 14.49
N ALA A 412 21.19 -7.96 14.49
CA ALA A 412 20.13 -6.95 14.48
C ALA A 412 20.14 -6.12 15.76
N GLN A 413 20.34 -6.73 16.93
CA GLN A 413 20.47 -6.01 18.22
C GLN A 413 21.70 -5.08 18.25
N VAL A 414 22.82 -5.51 17.68
CA VAL A 414 24.00 -4.64 17.53
C VAL A 414 23.68 -3.44 16.64
N PHE A 415 23.02 -3.68 15.49
CA PHE A 415 22.58 -2.61 14.61
C PHE A 415 21.64 -1.63 15.34
N GLU A 416 20.63 -2.14 16.02
CA GLU A 416 19.68 -1.36 16.83
C GLU A 416 20.41 -0.49 17.89
N SER A 417 21.39 -1.06 18.58
CA SER A 417 22.20 -0.33 19.56
C SER A 417 22.94 0.86 18.95
N TYR A 418 23.51 0.71 17.76
CA TYR A 418 24.18 1.81 17.07
C TYR A 418 23.20 2.88 16.60
N VAL A 419 22.02 2.51 16.10
CA VAL A 419 20.96 3.44 15.70
C VAL A 419 20.50 4.28 16.88
N HIS A 420 20.05 3.64 17.96
CA HIS A 420 19.49 4.33 19.12
C HIS A 420 20.50 5.14 19.93
N SER A 421 21.77 4.77 19.87
CA SER A 421 22.82 5.55 20.55
C SER A 421 23.28 6.79 19.76
N GLY A 422 22.78 7.00 18.52
CA GLY A 422 23.19 8.10 17.66
C GLY A 422 24.65 8.04 17.19
N ARG A 423 25.29 6.88 17.32
CA ARG A 423 26.69 6.66 16.94
C ARG A 423 26.89 6.25 15.49
N LEU A 424 25.81 5.88 14.82
CA LEU A 424 25.82 5.43 13.43
C LEU A 424 25.58 6.60 12.46
N LYS A 425 26.39 6.66 11.39
CA LYS A 425 26.14 7.53 10.25
C LYS A 425 26.09 6.70 8.97
N LEU A 426 25.02 6.87 8.22
CA LEU A 426 24.75 6.17 6.95
C LEU A 426 24.84 7.14 5.78
N LEU A 427 25.22 6.60 4.62
CA LEU A 427 25.04 7.30 3.34
C LEU A 427 23.54 7.52 3.09
N ALA A 428 23.18 8.72 2.65
CA ALA A 428 21.80 9.05 2.29
C ALA A 428 21.46 8.40 0.93
N ASP A 429 20.85 7.22 0.97
CA ASP A 429 20.49 6.42 -0.21
C ASP A 429 19.11 5.81 -0.07
N GLU A 430 18.21 6.10 -1.03
CA GLU A 430 16.80 5.67 -0.98
C GLU A 430 16.66 4.15 -1.10
N ARG A 431 17.47 3.49 -1.95
CA ARG A 431 17.45 2.03 -2.12
C ARG A 431 17.91 1.34 -0.83
N GLN A 432 19.01 1.81 -0.25
CA GLN A 432 19.52 1.31 1.03
C GLN A 432 18.48 1.44 2.14
N ARG A 433 17.92 2.64 2.32
CA ARG A 433 16.87 2.90 3.31
C ARG A 433 15.67 2.00 3.10
N GLY A 434 15.18 1.87 1.86
CA GLY A 434 14.05 1.00 1.53
C GLY A 434 14.28 -0.45 1.91
N GLN A 435 15.48 -0.99 1.70
CA GLN A 435 15.84 -2.35 2.09
C GLN A 435 16.06 -2.54 3.59
N ILE A 436 16.48 -1.51 4.31
CA ILE A 436 16.54 -1.56 5.78
C ILE A 436 15.12 -1.64 6.35
N LEU A 437 14.22 -0.81 5.86
CA LEU A 437 12.85 -0.68 6.37
C LEU A 437 11.92 -1.83 5.95
N CYS A 438 12.29 -2.66 4.97
CA CYS A 438 11.48 -3.80 4.58
C CYS A 438 11.66 -5.04 5.49
N VAL A 439 12.70 -5.06 6.32
CA VAL A 439 12.96 -6.16 7.24
C VAL A 439 12.02 -6.08 8.44
N SER A 440 11.29 -7.17 8.70
CA SER A 440 10.32 -7.27 9.80
C SER A 440 10.96 -7.56 11.15
N ASN A 441 10.19 -7.38 12.24
CA ASN A 441 10.64 -7.68 13.62
C ASN A 441 11.08 -9.14 13.82
N ASP A 442 10.55 -10.07 13.03
CA ASP A 442 10.99 -11.47 13.03
C ASP A 442 12.17 -11.73 12.08
N LEU A 443 12.85 -10.67 11.65
CA LEU A 443 14.04 -10.66 10.78
C LEU A 443 13.83 -11.43 9.47
N LYS A 444 12.62 -11.35 8.94
CA LYS A 444 12.28 -11.77 7.59
C LYS A 444 12.30 -10.58 6.66
N ALA A 445 12.91 -10.78 5.52
CA ALA A 445 12.92 -9.80 4.45
C ALA A 445 12.07 -10.33 3.29
N PRO A 446 10.98 -9.64 2.94
CA PRO A 446 10.22 -9.99 1.75
C PRO A 446 10.96 -9.56 0.49
N ASP A 447 10.69 -10.22 -0.65
CA ASP A 447 11.17 -9.77 -1.96
C ASP A 447 10.51 -8.41 -2.29
N THR A 448 11.31 -7.37 -2.52
CA THR A 448 10.84 -6.05 -2.90
C THR A 448 11.35 -5.64 -4.28
N PRO A 449 10.69 -4.72 -4.99
CA PRO A 449 11.26 -4.11 -6.18
C PRO A 449 12.62 -3.44 -5.92
N MET A 450 12.89 -3.06 -4.67
CA MET A 450 14.17 -2.48 -4.24
C MET A 450 15.19 -3.51 -3.77
N GLY A 451 14.82 -4.80 -3.63
CA GLY A 451 15.67 -5.88 -3.16
C GLY A 451 15.07 -6.66 -1.99
N HIS A 452 15.85 -7.48 -1.32
CA HIS A 452 15.42 -8.49 -0.32
C HIS A 452 15.97 -8.20 1.09
N GLY A 453 16.14 -6.95 1.49
CA GLY A 453 16.73 -6.58 2.77
C GLY A 453 18.25 -6.77 2.83
N ASP A 454 18.89 -6.91 1.67
CA ASP A 454 20.33 -7.13 1.53
C ASP A 454 21.14 -6.03 2.24
N SER A 455 20.65 -4.77 2.21
CA SER A 455 21.27 -3.67 2.94
C SER A 455 21.17 -3.81 4.46
N PHE A 456 20.05 -4.31 4.99
CA PHE A 456 19.92 -4.53 6.43
C PHE A 456 20.97 -5.53 6.91
N PHE A 457 21.09 -6.67 6.23
CA PHE A 457 22.00 -7.73 6.68
C PHE A 457 23.46 -7.40 6.42
N SER A 458 23.82 -6.77 5.31
CA SER A 458 25.19 -6.32 5.07
C SER A 458 25.65 -5.28 6.11
N ILE A 459 24.79 -4.29 6.45
CA ILE A 459 25.06 -3.32 7.49
C ILE A 459 25.19 -4.01 8.84
N ALA A 460 24.25 -4.89 9.21
CA ALA A 460 24.27 -5.62 10.46
C ALA A 460 25.54 -6.47 10.62
N MET A 461 26.02 -7.11 9.54
CA MET A 461 27.29 -7.85 9.53
C MET A 461 28.51 -6.94 9.74
N ALA A 462 28.58 -5.79 9.06
CA ALA A 462 29.67 -4.85 9.21
C ALA A 462 29.75 -4.26 10.63
N LEU A 463 28.60 -3.88 11.18
CA LEU A 463 28.50 -3.36 12.55
C LEU A 463 28.85 -4.44 13.58
N TYR A 464 28.47 -5.68 13.32
CA TYR A 464 28.82 -6.81 14.16
C TYR A 464 30.34 -7.09 14.15
N ALA A 465 31.01 -6.99 13.00
CA ALA A 465 32.47 -7.08 12.88
C ALA A 465 33.18 -6.00 13.73
N ALA A 466 32.67 -4.76 13.66
CA ALA A 466 33.19 -3.65 14.48
C ALA A 466 32.95 -3.84 15.98
N TYR A 467 31.83 -4.41 16.35
CA TYR A 467 31.48 -4.72 17.74
C TYR A 467 32.37 -5.81 18.32
N GLU A 468 32.53 -6.94 17.63
CA GLU A 468 33.40 -8.04 18.09
C GLU A 468 34.89 -7.64 18.20
N SER A 469 35.37 -6.83 17.26
CA SER A 469 36.73 -6.31 17.35
C SER A 469 36.94 -5.49 18.64
N SER A 470 35.92 -4.76 19.06
CA SER A 470 35.96 -3.99 20.32
C SER A 470 36.01 -4.91 21.56
N LEU A 471 35.20 -5.99 21.56
CA LEU A 471 35.20 -6.96 22.66
C LEU A 471 36.56 -7.65 22.82
N ASN A 472 37.20 -8.04 21.73
CA ASN A 472 38.50 -8.67 21.74
C ASN A 472 39.59 -7.72 22.27
N SER A 473 39.48 -6.42 21.99
CA SER A 473 40.40 -5.40 22.55
C SER A 473 40.21 -5.23 24.07
N PHE A 474 38.97 -5.33 24.57
CA PHE A 474 38.68 -5.27 26.01
C PHE A 474 39.06 -6.55 26.74
N GLN A 475 38.93 -7.73 26.15
CA GLN A 475 39.38 -8.99 26.77
C GLN A 475 40.87 -9.01 26.99
N ASN A 476 41.64 -8.37 26.12
CA ASN A 476 43.09 -8.16 26.35
C ASN A 476 43.41 -7.14 27.45
N LEU A 477 42.42 -6.35 27.92
CA LEU A 477 42.56 -5.36 29.00
C LEU A 477 41.96 -5.80 30.34
N GLY A 478 41.45 -7.02 30.50
CA GLY A 478 41.18 -7.68 31.78
C GLY A 478 39.93 -7.28 32.57
N ASN A 479 38.96 -6.53 32.01
CA ASN A 479 37.76 -6.09 32.75
C ASN A 479 36.50 -6.07 31.91
N VAL A 480 35.89 -7.25 31.62
CA VAL A 480 34.67 -7.33 30.74
C VAL A 480 33.41 -7.82 31.46
N VAL A 481 33.46 -8.15 32.74
CA VAL A 481 32.31 -8.83 33.39
C VAL A 481 31.18 -7.86 33.78
N ASP A 482 31.43 -6.59 33.97
CA ASP A 482 30.41 -5.66 34.48
C ASP A 482 29.48 -5.07 33.39
N TRP A 483 29.89 -5.00 32.14
CA TRP A 483 29.10 -4.36 31.08
C TRP A 483 28.01 -5.27 30.49
N MET A 484 28.19 -6.59 30.50
CA MET A 484 27.15 -7.54 30.06
C MET A 484 25.92 -7.57 30.97
N ASN A 485 26.05 -7.09 32.21
CA ASN A 485 24.92 -7.00 33.15
C ASN A 485 24.07 -5.75 32.96
N ASP A 486 24.57 -4.73 32.26
CA ASP A 486 23.85 -3.48 32.00
C ASP A 486 22.99 -3.53 30.69
N ILE A 487 23.14 -4.55 29.85
CA ILE A 487 22.33 -4.76 28.64
C ILE A 487 21.23 -5.81 28.91
N SER A 488 20.68 -5.85 30.09
CA SER A 488 19.37 -6.50 30.28
C SER A 488 18.29 -5.53 29.82
N PRO A 489 17.37 -5.96 28.95
CA PRO A 489 16.23 -5.12 28.60
C PRO A 489 15.45 -4.85 29.89
N THR A 490 15.44 -3.60 30.34
CA THR A 490 14.51 -3.15 31.35
C THR A 490 13.11 -3.24 30.75
N THR A 491 12.47 -4.38 30.92
CA THR A 491 11.02 -4.46 30.81
C THR A 491 10.43 -3.60 31.92
N PRO A 492 9.58 -2.65 31.61
CA PRO A 492 8.83 -1.93 32.65
C PRO A 492 7.75 -2.89 33.17
N SER A 493 7.94 -3.32 34.40
CA SER A 493 7.06 -4.08 35.27
C SER A 493 7.52 -5.52 35.57
N GLY A 494 7.94 -5.68 36.82
CA GLY A 494 8.42 -6.86 37.50
C GLY A 494 7.48 -8.09 37.52
N ILE A 495 7.44 -8.84 36.43
CA ILE A 495 6.90 -10.19 36.39
C ILE A 495 7.92 -11.05 35.66
N GLU A 496 8.76 -11.76 36.40
CA GLU A 496 9.57 -12.82 35.85
C GLU A 496 8.69 -14.02 35.49
N PRO A 497 8.70 -14.51 34.25
CA PRO A 497 8.02 -15.76 33.92
C PRO A 497 8.79 -16.93 34.53
N LYS A 498 8.20 -17.65 35.48
CA LYS A 498 8.73 -18.93 35.95
C LYS A 498 8.49 -19.97 34.87
N VAL A 499 9.56 -20.42 34.24
CA VAL A 499 9.56 -21.56 33.31
C VAL A 499 9.85 -22.82 34.10
N ALA A 500 8.91 -23.76 34.17
CA ALA A 500 9.12 -25.08 34.68
C ALA A 500 9.19 -26.10 33.51
N LEU A 501 10.24 -26.94 33.50
CA LEU A 501 10.36 -28.05 32.55
C LEU A 501 9.66 -29.28 33.12
N THR A 502 8.76 -29.90 32.35
CA THR A 502 8.18 -31.20 32.65
C THR A 502 9.10 -32.33 32.13
N PRO A 503 8.95 -33.58 32.62
CA PRO A 503 9.82 -34.70 32.26
C PRO A 503 9.84 -35.08 30.77
N ASP A 504 8.91 -34.58 29.99
CA ASP A 504 8.72 -34.89 28.55
C ASP A 504 9.21 -33.80 27.59
N ASN A 505 10.01 -32.85 28.05
CA ASN A 505 10.57 -31.76 27.24
C ASN A 505 9.55 -30.92 26.45
N LYS A 506 8.33 -30.76 26.96
CA LYS A 506 7.33 -29.81 26.41
C LYS A 506 7.27 -28.54 27.26
N LEU A 507 7.29 -27.39 26.60
CA LEU A 507 7.06 -26.10 27.22
C LEU A 507 5.55 -25.89 27.41
N GLU A 508 5.09 -25.88 28.66
CA GLU A 508 3.74 -25.43 29.01
C GLU A 508 3.82 -24.04 29.66
N TYR A 509 3.05 -23.12 29.12
CA TYR A 509 2.79 -21.81 29.74
C TYR A 509 1.65 -21.97 30.74
N THR A 510 1.93 -21.85 32.03
CA THR A 510 0.88 -21.66 33.02
C THR A 510 0.60 -20.15 33.17
N GLU A 511 -0.53 -19.71 32.62
CA GLU A 511 -1.06 -18.39 32.91
C GLU A 511 -1.32 -18.24 34.42
N GLY A 512 -0.93 -17.09 34.97
CA GLY A 512 -1.08 -16.76 36.38
C GLY A 512 -2.54 -16.59 36.82
N GLN A 513 -3.25 -17.67 37.01
CA GLN A 513 -4.59 -17.66 37.64
C GLN A 513 -4.54 -17.64 39.18
N GLU A 514 -3.40 -17.68 39.81
CA GLU A 514 -3.29 -17.68 41.29
C GLU A 514 -3.21 -16.29 41.96
N ALA A 515 -3.04 -15.21 41.19
CA ALA A 515 -2.94 -13.85 41.76
C ALA A 515 -4.28 -13.23 42.20
N LEU A 516 -5.42 -13.89 42.00
CA LEU A 516 -6.74 -13.36 42.29
C LEU A 516 -7.43 -13.95 43.57
N LYS A 517 -6.72 -14.77 44.35
CA LYS A 517 -7.32 -15.42 45.56
C LYS A 517 -6.99 -14.80 46.90
N HIS A 518 -6.16 -13.79 46.98
CA HIS A 518 -5.98 -13.07 48.27
C HIS A 518 -6.26 -11.59 48.11
N GLY A 519 -7.51 -11.27 48.38
CA GLY A 519 -8.02 -9.93 48.35
C GLY A 519 -7.55 -9.09 49.52
N SER A 520 -7.38 -7.83 49.26
CA SER A 520 -7.61 -6.76 50.24
C SER A 520 -8.36 -5.65 49.54
N GLY A 521 -9.59 -5.49 50.00
CA GLY A 521 -10.48 -4.34 50.04
C GLY A 521 -10.36 -3.29 48.93
N LEU A 522 -11.15 -3.43 47.89
CA LEU A 522 -11.62 -2.29 47.08
C LEU A 522 -13.15 -2.42 46.93
N ALA A 523 -13.83 -1.27 46.98
CA ALA A 523 -15.27 -1.10 47.01
C ALA A 523 -15.99 -1.78 45.81
N PRO A 524 -17.29 -2.09 45.93
CA PRO A 524 -18.02 -2.82 44.92
C PRO A 524 -18.17 -2.01 43.64
N VAL A 525 -17.68 -2.58 42.55
CA VAL A 525 -17.92 -2.10 41.18
C VAL A 525 -19.39 -2.38 40.89
N ASN A 526 -20.09 -1.37 40.38
CA ASN A 526 -21.50 -1.46 39.94
C ASN A 526 -21.73 -2.65 38.98
N PRO A 527 -22.93 -3.24 38.99
CA PRO A 527 -23.23 -4.40 38.18
C PRO A 527 -23.08 -4.10 36.69
N ILE A 528 -22.44 -5.04 36.03
CA ILE A 528 -22.27 -5.09 34.59
C ILE A 528 -23.63 -4.89 33.93
N MET A 529 -23.79 -3.81 33.16
CA MET A 529 -24.94 -3.64 32.28
C MET A 529 -25.01 -4.84 31.34
N GLU A 530 -26.18 -5.45 31.22
CA GLU A 530 -26.47 -6.43 30.16
C GLU A 530 -26.07 -5.84 28.79
N PRO A 531 -25.46 -6.62 27.90
CA PRO A 531 -25.14 -6.14 26.57
C PRO A 531 -26.41 -5.72 25.85
N GLN A 532 -26.54 -4.45 25.56
CA GLN A 532 -27.61 -3.95 24.70
C GLN A 532 -27.54 -4.70 23.36
N LYS A 533 -28.71 -5.05 22.81
CA LYS A 533 -28.81 -5.67 21.49
C LYS A 533 -28.00 -4.83 20.48
N PRO A 534 -27.15 -5.46 19.69
CA PRO A 534 -26.33 -4.73 18.72
C PRO A 534 -27.22 -3.91 17.79
N ASN A 535 -26.95 -2.64 17.71
CA ASN A 535 -27.61 -1.75 16.76
C ASN A 535 -27.22 -2.20 15.34
N PRO A 536 -28.15 -2.37 14.42
CA PRO A 536 -27.84 -2.76 13.04
C PRO A 536 -27.03 -1.72 12.27
N ILE A 537 -26.81 -0.53 12.85
CA ILE A 537 -25.99 0.54 12.28
C ILE A 537 -24.72 0.62 13.13
N CYS A 538 -23.56 0.53 12.50
CA CYS A 538 -22.28 0.69 13.18
C CYS A 538 -22.16 2.11 13.75
N GLU A 539 -21.87 2.23 15.04
CA GLU A 539 -21.69 3.53 15.72
C GLU A 539 -20.35 4.19 15.42
N GLU A 540 -19.44 3.53 14.70
CA GLU A 540 -18.20 4.11 14.25
C GLU A 540 -18.50 5.30 13.32
N PRO A 541 -17.97 6.51 13.60
CA PRO A 541 -18.26 7.71 12.81
C PRO A 541 -17.86 7.61 11.33
N LEU A 542 -17.03 6.62 10.99
CA LEU A 542 -16.60 6.32 9.62
C LEU A 542 -17.54 5.41 8.85
N CYS A 543 -18.52 4.80 9.51
CA CYS A 543 -19.43 3.88 8.87
C CYS A 543 -20.68 4.62 8.42
N ALA A 544 -20.72 5.01 7.14
CA ALA A 544 -21.97 5.45 6.54
C ALA A 544 -22.93 4.24 6.40
N PRO A 545 -24.27 4.45 6.45
CA PRO A 545 -25.25 3.39 6.27
C PRO A 545 -25.04 2.55 5.00
N SER A 546 -24.46 3.15 3.96
CA SER A 546 -24.13 2.49 2.69
C SER A 546 -23.05 1.40 2.79
N PHE A 547 -22.31 1.33 3.90
CA PHE A 547 -21.31 0.28 4.12
C PHE A 547 -21.84 -0.97 4.80
N TRP A 548 -23.11 -0.97 5.23
CA TRP A 548 -23.74 -2.15 5.77
C TRP A 548 -24.28 -3.06 4.68
N VAL A 549 -23.84 -4.30 4.72
CA VAL A 549 -24.47 -5.39 3.96
C VAL A 549 -25.52 -6.00 4.86
N THR A 550 -26.76 -5.56 4.71
CA THR A 550 -27.90 -5.97 5.56
C THR A 550 -28.14 -7.48 5.57
N GLU A 551 -27.90 -8.16 4.45
CA GLU A 551 -28.03 -9.62 4.35
C GLU A 551 -26.98 -10.39 5.17
N ARG A 552 -25.80 -9.82 5.39
CA ARG A 552 -24.70 -10.45 6.14
C ARG A 552 -24.50 -9.85 7.54
N LYS A 553 -25.26 -8.83 7.90
CA LYS A 553 -25.08 -8.07 9.16
C LYS A 553 -23.59 -7.68 9.39
N LEU A 554 -22.93 -7.21 8.35
CA LEU A 554 -21.52 -6.90 8.35
C LEU A 554 -21.28 -5.47 7.84
N CYS A 555 -20.56 -4.67 8.59
CA CYS A 555 -20.05 -3.39 8.12
C CYS A 555 -18.78 -3.63 7.28
N LEU A 556 -18.83 -3.30 5.99
CA LEU A 556 -17.69 -3.47 5.08
C LEU A 556 -16.49 -2.59 5.44
N PHE A 557 -16.71 -1.60 6.29
CA PHE A 557 -15.65 -0.68 6.70
C PHE A 557 -14.82 -1.20 7.88
N CYS A 558 -15.48 -1.52 8.99
CA CYS A 558 -14.79 -1.92 10.23
C CYS A 558 -14.87 -3.44 10.50
N GLY A 559 -15.53 -4.21 9.65
CA GLY A 559 -15.74 -5.64 9.84
C GLY A 559 -16.70 -5.98 10.99
N HIS A 560 -17.38 -4.97 11.55
CA HIS A 560 -18.34 -5.20 12.64
C HIS A 560 -19.53 -6.02 12.14
N ARG A 561 -19.89 -7.09 12.88
CA ARG A 561 -21.08 -7.90 12.65
C ARG A 561 -22.15 -7.46 13.65
N GLY A 562 -23.28 -7.00 13.14
CA GLY A 562 -24.45 -6.65 13.93
C GLY A 562 -25.33 -7.84 14.29
#